data_a37d4ea6411cd850bf94c853449b2359
#
_entry.id   a37d4ea6411cd850bf94c853449b2359
#
_cell.length_a   1.000
_cell.length_b   1.000
_cell.length_c   1.000
_cell.angle_alpha   90.00
_cell.angle_beta   90.00
_cell.angle_gamma   90.00
#
_symmetry.space_group_name_H-M   'P 1'
#
loop_
_entity.id
_entity.type
_entity.pdbx_description
1 polymer ?
#
loop_
_entity_poly.entity_id
_entity_poly.type
_entity_poly.pdbx_seq_one_letter_code
_entity_poly.pdbx_strand_id
1 'polypeptide(L)'
;MTLMQGRHAAERSPTHRLGFTGLVVLLLAGTAAVASWRFGIFSGASPEPSARDGDPPSAPTDPGEASPEPSPSPSSTPEPINTGIEGLTTFRGNATRTYHGRGPVPEDPEILWRYPTSGGLCGQSSDAAGTRLWCGTGWTGQPNVVEWEGRIQIRFGAYDYAVHVVGGRNGRALMEPFRTGDLIKGTVTSDPDGYPLLYVGSRDNQLRILALDRGRTMEELWSLSADSAPDPTWNDDWDGSPLVIDDYLLEGGENSWFYVVKLNRGYDGQGRVTVNPRIRVMVPGYDDELIAALGDEQVSIESSVAFHDGVAYFANSGGLVQGWDVSDVLLGGDRHRRVFRFWTGDDTDASVVIDEEGYLYVASELERLNGRSREVGQLMKLDPRKPKDPLVWSVPVPGEGGAGGLWATPAVHGRLVIAPTNTGRILAVNRNTGRIRWELRLPPPTWTSPVIVDDVLILGDCAGVLHAYDLSRPGREPPELWSVQLEGCIESTPAVWDGMVYVGARGGAVYGIGDRG
;
A
#
# COMPACT_ATOMS: atom_id res chain seq x y z
N MET A 1 -33.26 -32.46 15.69
CA MET A 1 -32.82 -32.68 17.06
C MET A 1 -31.45 -33.34 16.96
N THR A 2 -30.41 -32.63 17.11
CA THR A 2 -29.05 -32.86 17.56
C THR A 2 -28.16 -31.74 17.03
N LEU A 3 -27.80 -30.83 17.93
CA LEU A 3 -26.88 -29.74 17.77
C LEU A 3 -25.48 -30.28 17.48
N MET A 4 -24.87 -29.92 16.36
CA MET A 4 -23.42 -29.98 16.22
C MET A 4 -22.85 -28.57 16.43
N GLN A 5 -22.31 -28.36 17.62
CA GLN A 5 -21.45 -27.24 17.94
C GLN A 5 -20.13 -27.40 17.19
N GLY A 6 -19.82 -26.47 16.30
CA GLY A 6 -18.49 -26.29 15.74
C GLY A 6 -17.53 -25.85 16.85
N ARG A 7 -16.55 -26.65 17.13
CA ARG A 7 -15.43 -26.30 18.03
C ARG A 7 -14.45 -25.45 17.23
N HIS A 8 -14.36 -24.18 17.59
CA HIS A 8 -13.21 -23.36 17.25
C HIS A 8 -11.94 -23.97 17.86
N ALA A 9 -10.93 -24.15 17.03
CA ALA A 9 -9.63 -24.64 17.43
C ALA A 9 -8.87 -23.56 18.21
N ALA A 10 -9.09 -23.52 19.51
CA ALA A 10 -8.14 -23.01 20.47
C ALA A 10 -7.43 -24.23 21.04
N GLU A 11 -6.17 -24.41 20.65
CA GLU A 11 -5.14 -25.16 21.37
C GLU A 11 -4.08 -25.70 20.40
N ARG A 12 -3.13 -24.83 20.02
CA ARG A 12 -1.76 -25.27 19.83
C ARG A 12 -0.85 -24.30 20.60
N SER A 13 -0.61 -24.66 21.85
CA SER A 13 0.44 -24.08 22.68
C SER A 13 1.76 -24.74 22.31
N PRO A 14 2.78 -24.02 21.82
CA PRO A 14 4.14 -24.53 21.92
C PRO A 14 4.64 -24.31 23.33
N THR A 15 5.08 -25.36 23.96
CA THR A 15 5.80 -25.35 25.20
C THR A 15 7.18 -24.71 25.04
N HIS A 16 7.24 -23.40 25.27
CA HIS A 16 8.44 -22.72 25.80
C HIS A 16 8.02 -21.39 26.44
N ARG A 17 7.50 -21.50 27.69
CA ARG A 17 7.37 -20.34 28.57
C ARG A 17 8.72 -20.09 29.22
N LEU A 18 9.42 -19.05 28.87
CA LEU A 18 10.31 -18.35 29.78
C LEU A 18 9.58 -17.11 30.28
N GLY A 19 9.25 -17.11 31.55
CA GLY A 19 8.49 -16.09 32.21
C GLY A 19 9.30 -14.79 32.31
N PHE A 20 8.70 -13.67 31.92
CA PHE A 20 9.11 -12.36 32.39
C PHE A 20 8.10 -11.88 33.42
N THR A 21 8.51 -11.96 34.66
CA THR A 21 7.82 -11.39 35.82
C THR A 21 8.00 -9.89 35.78
N GLY A 22 6.89 -9.16 35.67
CA GLY A 22 6.91 -7.71 35.74
C GLY A 22 7.44 -7.20 37.08
N LEU A 23 8.37 -6.26 37.04
CA LEU A 23 8.80 -5.47 38.19
C LEU A 23 8.39 -4.01 37.93
N VAL A 24 7.31 -3.61 38.55
CA VAL A 24 6.95 -2.19 38.71
C VAL A 24 7.92 -1.59 39.71
N VAL A 25 8.75 -0.65 39.30
CA VAL A 25 9.55 0.18 40.20
C VAL A 25 9.08 1.63 40.09
N LEU A 26 8.42 2.06 41.14
CA LEU A 26 8.24 3.47 41.48
C LEU A 26 9.60 4.10 41.81
N LEU A 27 9.96 5.17 41.14
CA LEU A 27 11.08 6.01 41.54
C LEU A 27 10.61 7.43 41.90
N LEU A 28 10.75 7.69 43.18
CA LEU A 28 10.67 9.00 43.81
C LEU A 28 11.99 9.77 43.58
N ALA A 29 11.83 11.07 43.56
CA ALA A 29 12.81 12.11 43.35
C ALA A 29 14.08 12.05 44.23
N GLY A 30 15.17 12.54 43.71
CA GLY A 30 16.40 12.87 44.45
C GLY A 30 17.30 13.82 43.67
N THR A 31 17.48 14.97 44.24
CA THR A 31 18.18 16.18 43.82
C THR A 31 19.71 16.09 43.76
N ALA A 32 20.27 16.86 42.82
CA ALA A 32 21.52 17.65 42.85
C ALA A 32 22.90 16.98 43.11
N ALA A 33 23.83 17.21 42.18
CA ALA A 33 25.08 17.89 42.49
C ALA A 33 25.86 18.26 41.21
N VAL A 34 26.30 19.49 41.18
CA VAL A 34 27.16 20.20 40.24
C VAL A 34 28.61 19.76 40.44
N ALA A 35 29.34 19.55 39.33
CA ALA A 35 30.80 19.71 39.35
C ALA A 35 31.30 20.15 37.97
N SER A 36 31.63 21.39 37.89
CA SER A 36 32.43 22.07 36.86
C SER A 36 33.90 21.65 36.90
N TRP A 37 34.49 21.39 35.73
CA TRP A 37 35.94 21.59 35.59
C TRP A 37 36.20 22.33 34.27
N ARG A 38 37.00 23.39 34.47
CA ARG A 38 37.48 24.38 33.48
C ARG A 38 38.86 24.02 33.00
N PHE A 39 39.20 24.60 31.86
CA PHE A 39 40.49 25.08 31.32
C PHE A 39 41.30 24.19 30.38
N GLY A 40 41.60 24.83 29.25
CA GLY A 40 42.74 24.57 28.40
C GLY A 40 42.69 25.36 27.08
N ILE A 41 42.99 26.67 27.19
CA ILE A 41 43.22 27.57 26.04
C ILE A 41 44.62 27.31 25.49
N PHE A 42 44.77 27.17 24.17
CA PHE A 42 45.99 27.60 23.47
C PHE A 42 45.64 28.21 22.12
N SER A 43 46.02 29.47 21.99
CA SER A 43 46.09 30.32 20.83
C SER A 43 47.39 30.15 20.07
N GLY A 44 47.41 30.41 18.76
CA GLY A 44 48.61 30.56 17.93
C GLY A 44 48.22 30.67 16.47
N ALA A 45 47.95 31.79 16.02
CA ALA A 45 48.57 32.80 15.16
C ALA A 45 48.90 32.32 13.72
N SER A 46 48.24 33.01 12.77
CA SER A 46 48.58 33.09 11.33
C SER A 46 49.96 33.76 11.10
N PRO A 47 50.51 33.59 9.91
CA PRO A 47 50.63 34.79 9.07
C PRO A 47 50.35 34.58 7.56
N GLU A 48 49.65 35.53 6.95
CA GLU A 48 49.89 36.04 5.62
C GLU A 48 51.08 37.06 5.70
N PRO A 49 51.64 37.61 4.58
CA PRO A 49 51.26 37.64 3.17
C PRO A 49 52.43 37.52 2.17
N SER A 50 52.20 37.47 0.84
CA SER A 50 52.79 38.48 -0.06
C SER A 50 52.37 38.25 -1.54
N ALA A 51 51.98 39.34 -2.15
CA ALA A 51 51.66 39.52 -3.58
C ALA A 51 52.92 39.58 -4.44
N ARG A 52 52.80 39.21 -5.69
CA ARG A 52 53.45 39.86 -6.84
C ARG A 52 52.75 39.52 -8.16
N ASP A 53 52.27 40.57 -8.75
CA ASP A 53 52.09 41.05 -10.12
C ASP A 53 52.39 40.15 -11.33
N GLY A 54 51.51 40.27 -12.32
CA GLY A 54 51.82 40.04 -13.72
C GLY A 54 50.66 39.66 -14.60
N ASP A 55 49.83 40.60 -14.99
CA ASP A 55 48.93 40.45 -16.18
C ASP A 55 49.72 40.69 -17.48
N PRO A 56 49.32 40.03 -18.57
CA PRO A 56 48.81 40.75 -19.71
C PRO A 56 47.59 40.07 -20.43
N PRO A 57 46.95 40.73 -21.39
CA PRO A 57 45.51 40.80 -21.53
C PRO A 57 44.89 39.71 -22.39
N SER A 58 43.70 39.28 -21.99
CA SER A 58 42.85 38.32 -22.70
C SER A 58 42.07 38.99 -23.83
N ALA A 59 42.07 38.30 -24.97
CA ALA A 59 41.17 38.58 -26.08
C ALA A 59 39.73 38.20 -25.78
N PRO A 60 38.72 38.79 -26.43
CA PRO A 60 37.32 38.49 -26.16
C PRO A 60 36.93 37.13 -26.72
N THR A 61 36.45 36.25 -25.85
CA THR A 61 35.75 35.01 -26.20
C THR A 61 34.30 35.34 -26.53
N ASP A 62 33.90 34.92 -27.72
CA ASP A 62 32.54 34.81 -28.22
C ASP A 62 31.56 34.17 -27.23
N PRO A 63 30.32 34.62 -27.09
CA PRO A 63 29.32 33.94 -26.28
C PRO A 63 28.92 32.65 -26.97
N GLY A 64 29.46 31.51 -26.45
CA GLY A 64 29.08 30.18 -26.86
C GLY A 64 27.56 29.98 -26.73
N GLU A 65 26.94 29.55 -27.81
CA GLU A 65 25.58 29.03 -27.85
C GLU A 65 25.35 28.05 -26.69
N ALA A 66 24.40 28.41 -25.83
CA ALA A 66 23.88 27.50 -24.83
C ALA A 66 23.24 26.31 -25.57
N SER A 67 23.80 25.14 -25.39
CA SER A 67 23.14 23.90 -25.82
C SER A 67 21.72 23.87 -25.25
N PRO A 68 20.70 23.60 -26.08
CA PRO A 68 19.34 23.48 -25.58
C PRO A 68 19.27 22.39 -24.51
N GLU A 69 18.73 22.73 -23.34
CA GLU A 69 18.36 21.74 -22.35
C GLU A 69 17.51 20.68 -23.04
N PRO A 70 17.75 19.39 -22.78
CA PRO A 70 16.91 18.33 -23.34
C PRO A 70 15.48 18.61 -22.91
N SER A 71 14.59 18.75 -23.89
CA SER A 71 13.14 18.80 -23.67
C SER A 71 12.76 17.65 -22.73
N PRO A 72 11.93 17.90 -21.71
CA PRO A 72 11.47 16.81 -20.85
C PRO A 72 10.77 15.78 -21.73
N SER A 73 11.24 14.54 -21.67
CA SER A 73 10.50 13.40 -22.26
C SER A 73 9.06 13.47 -21.76
N PRO A 74 8.06 13.25 -22.62
CA PRO A 74 6.69 13.22 -22.17
C PRO A 74 6.59 12.19 -21.04
N SER A 75 6.11 12.63 -19.87
CA SER A 75 5.77 11.74 -18.77
C SER A 75 4.71 10.79 -19.31
N SER A 76 5.02 9.49 -19.39
CA SER A 76 4.02 8.50 -19.75
C SER A 76 2.95 8.52 -18.66
N THR A 77 1.72 8.84 -19.01
CA THR A 77 0.59 8.74 -18.09
C THR A 77 0.45 7.28 -17.68
N PRO A 78 0.37 6.97 -16.37
CA PRO A 78 0.14 5.60 -15.94
C PRO A 78 -1.18 5.07 -16.53
N GLU A 79 -1.16 3.85 -17.02
CA GLU A 79 -2.30 3.20 -17.65
C GLU A 79 -2.84 2.06 -16.76
N PRO A 80 -4.12 1.68 -16.87
CA PRO A 80 -4.65 0.51 -16.20
C PRO A 80 -3.95 -0.76 -16.66
N ILE A 81 -4.12 -1.84 -15.88
CA ILE A 81 -3.39 -3.10 -16.11
C ILE A 81 -3.71 -3.75 -17.45
N ASN A 82 -4.99 -3.71 -17.86
CA ASN A 82 -5.51 -4.25 -19.11
C ASN A 82 -6.60 -3.34 -19.68
N THR A 83 -6.92 -3.55 -20.96
CA THR A 83 -7.97 -2.82 -21.68
C THR A 83 -9.25 -3.64 -21.87
N GLY A 84 -9.35 -4.84 -21.29
CA GLY A 84 -10.52 -5.70 -21.38
C GLY A 84 -11.74 -5.17 -20.65
N ILE A 85 -11.52 -4.37 -19.61
CA ILE A 85 -12.55 -3.68 -18.83
C ILE A 85 -12.05 -2.31 -18.41
N GLU A 86 -12.88 -1.28 -18.56
CA GLU A 86 -12.53 0.06 -18.07
C GLU A 86 -12.75 0.14 -16.56
N GLY A 87 -11.76 0.65 -15.81
CA GLY A 87 -11.90 0.80 -14.38
C GLY A 87 -10.59 0.77 -13.59
N LEU A 88 -10.76 0.88 -12.27
CA LEU A 88 -9.77 0.55 -11.25
C LEU A 88 -10.04 -0.88 -10.79
N THR A 89 -9.44 -1.86 -11.45
CA THR A 89 -9.75 -3.28 -11.26
C THR A 89 -8.99 -3.93 -10.11
N THR A 90 -7.95 -3.29 -9.57
CA THR A 90 -7.13 -3.75 -8.44
C THR A 90 -6.64 -2.54 -7.65
N PHE A 91 -5.96 -2.76 -6.53
CA PHE A 91 -5.33 -1.70 -5.75
C PHE A 91 -4.39 -0.87 -6.62
N ARG A 92 -4.60 0.45 -6.65
CA ARG A 92 -3.84 1.36 -7.50
C ARG A 92 -3.85 0.99 -8.99
N GLY A 93 -4.91 0.34 -9.46
CA GLY A 93 -5.36 0.18 -10.82
C GLY A 93 -4.45 -0.52 -11.82
N ASN A 94 -3.15 -0.71 -11.53
CA ASN A 94 -2.20 -1.38 -12.41
C ASN A 94 -1.14 -2.19 -11.67
N ALA A 95 -0.34 -2.93 -12.42
CA ALA A 95 0.69 -3.82 -11.89
C ALA A 95 1.81 -3.09 -11.13
N THR A 96 2.13 -1.87 -11.51
CA THR A 96 3.18 -1.04 -10.88
C THR A 96 2.66 -0.20 -9.72
N ARG A 97 1.35 -0.27 -9.43
CA ARG A 97 0.67 0.47 -8.35
C ARG A 97 0.70 2.00 -8.53
N THR A 98 0.63 2.46 -9.78
CA THR A 98 0.77 3.88 -10.16
C THR A 98 -0.46 4.47 -10.86
N TYR A 99 -1.47 3.70 -11.23
CA TYR A 99 -2.69 4.19 -11.86
C TYR A 99 -3.75 4.49 -10.79
N HIS A 100 -4.08 5.77 -10.61
CA HIS A 100 -4.91 6.23 -9.49
C HIS A 100 -6.38 6.47 -9.86
N GLY A 101 -6.75 6.40 -11.13
CA GLY A 101 -8.10 6.62 -11.62
C GLY A 101 -8.18 7.51 -12.85
N ARG A 102 -9.41 7.90 -13.19
CA ARG A 102 -9.74 8.74 -14.36
C ARG A 102 -10.55 9.95 -13.91
N GLY A 103 -10.13 11.14 -14.37
CA GLY A 103 -10.85 12.40 -14.15
C GLY A 103 -12.14 12.54 -14.99
N PRO A 104 -12.80 13.68 -14.88
CA PRO A 104 -12.38 14.79 -14.03
C PRO A 104 -12.53 14.51 -12.54
N VAL A 105 -11.76 15.25 -11.71
CA VAL A 105 -11.99 15.29 -10.26
C VAL A 105 -13.12 16.30 -9.98
N PRO A 106 -14.04 16.03 -9.02
CA PRO A 106 -15.10 16.99 -8.72
C PRO A 106 -14.55 18.32 -8.19
N GLU A 107 -15.23 19.43 -8.49
CA GLU A 107 -14.80 20.80 -8.14
C GLU A 107 -15.43 21.33 -6.86
N ASP A 108 -16.72 21.03 -6.60
CA ASP A 108 -17.47 21.41 -5.39
C ASP A 108 -18.27 20.21 -4.86
N PRO A 109 -17.54 19.18 -4.38
CA PRO A 109 -18.17 17.90 -4.07
C PRO A 109 -18.95 17.88 -2.76
N GLU A 110 -20.01 17.08 -2.79
CA GLU A 110 -20.73 16.68 -1.59
C GLU A 110 -20.95 15.17 -1.56
N ILE A 111 -21.40 14.64 -0.42
CA ILE A 111 -21.79 13.25 -0.29
C ILE A 111 -23.09 13.04 -1.07
N LEU A 112 -23.01 12.37 -2.23
CA LEU A 112 -24.20 12.06 -3.04
C LEU A 112 -24.93 10.80 -2.54
N TRP A 113 -24.19 9.87 -1.97
CA TRP A 113 -24.73 8.66 -1.36
C TRP A 113 -23.79 8.05 -0.31
N ARG A 114 -24.40 7.28 0.58
CA ARG A 114 -23.76 6.47 1.62
C ARG A 114 -24.27 5.05 1.56
N TYR A 115 -23.39 4.05 1.64
CA TYR A 115 -23.76 2.64 1.72
C TYR A 115 -23.17 1.99 2.97
N PRO A 116 -23.96 1.27 3.79
CA PRO A 116 -25.41 1.17 3.70
C PRO A 116 -26.08 2.51 4.05
N THR A 117 -27.31 2.72 3.62
CA THR A 117 -28.06 3.99 3.88
C THR A 117 -28.36 4.20 5.36
N SER A 118 -28.35 3.14 6.16
CA SER A 118 -28.50 3.16 7.61
C SER A 118 -27.74 1.99 8.24
N GLY A 119 -27.37 2.10 9.50
CA GLY A 119 -26.50 1.15 10.17
C GLY A 119 -25.06 1.27 9.71
N GLY A 120 -24.27 0.20 9.83
CA GLY A 120 -22.86 0.18 9.50
C GLY A 120 -22.39 -1.20 9.00
N LEU A 121 -21.35 -1.20 8.18
CA LEU A 121 -20.58 -2.37 7.74
C LEU A 121 -19.67 -2.77 8.91
N CYS A 122 -20.16 -3.51 9.88
CA CYS A 122 -19.42 -3.82 11.10
C CYS A 122 -19.39 -5.32 11.42
N GLY A 123 -18.26 -5.80 11.91
CA GLY A 123 -18.05 -7.15 12.41
C GLY A 123 -17.11 -7.18 13.61
N GLN A 124 -17.18 -8.25 14.41
CA GLN A 124 -16.24 -8.49 15.51
C GLN A 124 -15.10 -9.37 15.05
N SER A 125 -13.88 -8.94 15.20
CA SER A 125 -12.71 -9.75 14.88
C SER A 125 -11.68 -9.68 15.99
N SER A 126 -10.86 -10.71 16.08
CA SER A 126 -9.85 -10.88 17.13
C SER A 126 -8.45 -10.75 16.56
N ASP A 127 -7.60 -10.05 17.27
CA ASP A 127 -6.16 -9.97 17.03
C ASP A 127 -5.41 -10.23 18.35
N ALA A 128 -4.09 -10.07 18.36
CA ALA A 128 -3.27 -10.25 19.56
C ALA A 128 -3.70 -9.36 20.75
N ALA A 129 -4.38 -8.24 20.50
CA ALA A 129 -4.90 -7.33 21.52
C ALA A 129 -6.29 -7.74 22.04
N GLY A 130 -6.96 -8.72 21.40
CA GLY A 130 -8.27 -9.24 21.77
C GLY A 130 -9.36 -8.98 20.74
N THR A 131 -10.61 -9.34 21.11
CA THR A 131 -11.79 -9.15 20.25
C THR A 131 -12.32 -7.72 20.34
N ARG A 132 -12.53 -7.08 19.18
CA ARG A 132 -13.09 -5.73 19.08
C ARG A 132 -14.03 -5.59 17.89
N LEU A 133 -14.88 -4.57 17.93
CA LEU A 133 -15.75 -4.21 16.82
C LEU A 133 -14.98 -3.40 15.79
N TRP A 134 -15.01 -3.86 14.55
CA TRP A 134 -14.44 -3.20 13.38
C TRP A 134 -15.59 -2.71 12.49
N CYS A 135 -15.50 -1.48 12.00
CA CYS A 135 -16.55 -0.90 11.16
C CYS A 135 -15.97 -0.24 9.91
N GLY A 136 -16.71 -0.31 8.81
CA GLY A 136 -16.39 0.32 7.53
C GLY A 136 -15.52 -0.53 6.63
N THR A 137 -14.65 0.13 5.94
CA THR A 137 -13.53 -0.47 5.21
C THR A 137 -12.25 0.16 5.73
N GLY A 138 -11.18 -0.57 5.72
CA GLY A 138 -9.96 -0.10 6.31
C GLY A 138 -8.77 -0.19 5.41
N TRP A 139 -7.68 -0.14 6.06
CA TRP A 139 -6.34 -0.12 5.56
C TRP A 139 -6.17 -0.96 4.29
N THR A 140 -5.54 -0.38 3.29
CA THR A 140 -5.40 -0.78 1.89
C THR A 140 -6.68 -0.94 1.08
N GLY A 141 -7.86 -1.07 1.70
CA GLY A 141 -9.10 -1.27 0.97
C GLY A 141 -9.44 -0.10 0.06
N GLN A 142 -9.11 -0.19 -1.22
CA GLN A 142 -9.57 0.74 -2.25
C GLN A 142 -10.81 0.16 -2.91
N PRO A 143 -11.94 0.89 -2.98
CA PRO A 143 -13.07 0.44 -3.78
C PRO A 143 -12.67 0.25 -5.24
N ASN A 144 -12.95 -0.93 -5.82
CA ASN A 144 -12.87 -1.08 -7.27
C ASN A 144 -13.96 -0.27 -7.94
N VAL A 145 -13.61 0.36 -9.05
CA VAL A 145 -14.55 1.03 -9.93
C VAL A 145 -14.46 0.37 -11.29
N VAL A 146 -15.54 -0.19 -11.79
CA VAL A 146 -15.54 -0.84 -13.10
C VAL A 146 -16.76 -0.41 -13.92
N GLU A 147 -16.54 -0.19 -15.20
CA GLU A 147 -17.62 -0.02 -16.16
C GLU A 147 -18.06 -1.39 -16.67
N TRP A 148 -19.20 -1.85 -16.17
CA TRP A 148 -19.72 -3.18 -16.47
C TRP A 148 -21.16 -3.10 -16.94
N GLU A 149 -21.47 -3.71 -18.10
CA GLU A 149 -22.81 -3.71 -18.70
C GLU A 149 -23.43 -2.30 -18.82
N GLY A 150 -22.62 -1.31 -19.20
CA GLY A 150 -23.05 0.09 -19.36
C GLY A 150 -23.33 0.82 -18.05
N ARG A 151 -22.82 0.33 -16.93
CA ARG A 151 -22.98 0.93 -15.59
C ARG A 151 -21.63 0.99 -14.85
N ILE A 152 -21.43 2.05 -14.11
CA ILE A 152 -20.34 2.12 -13.11
C ILE A 152 -20.77 1.28 -11.91
N GLN A 153 -19.99 0.28 -11.59
CA GLN A 153 -20.13 -0.55 -10.39
C GLN A 153 -18.97 -0.29 -9.43
N ILE A 154 -19.29 -0.20 -8.14
CA ILE A 154 -18.32 -0.12 -7.05
C ILE A 154 -18.31 -1.47 -6.35
N ARG A 155 -17.14 -2.11 -6.30
CA ARG A 155 -16.94 -3.43 -5.71
C ARG A 155 -15.93 -3.32 -4.59
N PHE A 156 -16.27 -3.82 -3.41
CA PHE A 156 -15.40 -3.68 -2.24
C PHE A 156 -15.65 -4.77 -1.19
N GLY A 157 -14.61 -5.10 -0.44
CA GLY A 157 -14.71 -5.86 0.80
C GLY A 157 -14.92 -4.93 1.98
N ALA A 158 -15.54 -5.43 3.06
CA ALA A 158 -15.82 -4.62 4.23
C ALA A 158 -15.70 -5.42 5.53
N TYR A 159 -15.78 -4.69 6.65
CA TYR A 159 -15.63 -5.25 7.98
C TYR A 159 -16.91 -5.92 8.51
N ASP A 160 -17.98 -5.97 7.73
CA ASP A 160 -19.17 -6.79 8.00
C ASP A 160 -19.06 -8.22 7.43
N TYR A 161 -17.84 -8.68 7.10
CA TYR A 161 -17.52 -9.97 6.54
C TYR A 161 -18.15 -10.19 5.16
N ALA A 162 -18.19 -9.16 4.33
CA ALA A 162 -18.81 -9.33 3.03
C ALA A 162 -18.12 -8.57 1.90
N VAL A 163 -18.25 -9.16 0.69
CA VAL A 163 -18.00 -8.48 -0.57
C VAL A 163 -19.32 -7.85 -1.05
N HIS A 164 -19.25 -6.58 -1.39
CA HIS A 164 -20.38 -5.79 -1.88
C HIS A 164 -20.17 -5.34 -3.32
N VAL A 165 -21.30 -5.27 -4.08
CA VAL A 165 -21.35 -4.68 -5.42
C VAL A 165 -22.49 -3.68 -5.45
N VAL A 166 -22.17 -2.39 -5.62
CA VAL A 166 -23.15 -1.30 -5.61
C VAL A 166 -23.04 -0.43 -6.86
N GLY A 167 -24.10 0.28 -7.21
CA GLY A 167 -24.09 1.22 -8.33
C GLY A 167 -23.31 2.49 -8.01
N GLY A 168 -22.36 2.89 -8.86
CA GLY A 168 -21.50 4.05 -8.63
C GLY A 168 -22.25 5.37 -8.49
N ARG A 169 -23.36 5.56 -9.22
CA ARG A 169 -24.14 6.81 -9.18
C ARG A 169 -25.04 6.97 -7.96
N ASN A 170 -25.42 5.88 -7.28
CA ASN A 170 -26.51 5.95 -6.27
C ASN A 170 -26.32 5.03 -5.06
N GLY A 171 -25.22 4.30 -4.97
CA GLY A 171 -24.90 3.39 -3.87
C GLY A 171 -25.90 2.23 -3.69
N ARG A 172 -26.80 1.96 -4.63
CA ARG A 172 -27.78 0.86 -4.49
C ARG A 172 -27.09 -0.48 -4.72
N ALA A 173 -27.39 -1.47 -3.87
CA ALA A 173 -26.88 -2.82 -4.03
C ALA A 173 -27.33 -3.41 -5.38
N LEU A 174 -26.38 -3.88 -6.16
CA LEU A 174 -26.60 -4.54 -7.45
C LEU A 174 -26.63 -6.07 -7.30
N MET A 175 -25.90 -6.59 -6.34
CA MET A 175 -25.85 -8.01 -5.99
C MET A 175 -26.11 -8.21 -4.50
N GLU A 176 -26.48 -9.43 -4.12
CA GLU A 176 -26.51 -9.83 -2.72
C GLU A 176 -25.06 -9.93 -2.22
N PRO A 177 -24.74 -9.45 -0.99
CA PRO A 177 -23.40 -9.54 -0.46
C PRO A 177 -22.93 -10.99 -0.33
N PHE A 178 -21.72 -11.27 -0.80
CA PHE A 178 -21.07 -12.57 -0.53
C PHE A 178 -20.46 -12.54 0.86
N ARG A 179 -20.78 -13.53 1.69
CA ARG A 179 -20.33 -13.61 3.07
C ARG A 179 -19.05 -14.42 3.21
N THR A 180 -18.04 -13.85 3.86
CA THR A 180 -16.84 -14.51 4.36
C THR A 180 -17.01 -14.86 5.83
N GLY A 181 -16.03 -15.56 6.41
CA GLY A 181 -16.04 -15.91 7.84
C GLY A 181 -15.51 -14.81 8.77
N ASP A 182 -14.77 -13.81 8.24
CA ASP A 182 -14.20 -12.69 8.99
C ASP A 182 -14.00 -11.47 8.07
N LEU A 183 -13.36 -10.41 8.57
CA LEU A 183 -13.13 -9.13 7.90
C LEU A 183 -12.45 -9.28 6.53
N ILE A 184 -12.75 -8.34 5.65
CA ILE A 184 -12.01 -8.13 4.41
C ILE A 184 -11.33 -6.77 4.50
N LYS A 185 -9.99 -6.75 4.57
CA LYS A 185 -9.19 -5.52 4.67
C LYS A 185 -8.71 -5.05 3.30
N GLY A 186 -8.17 -5.97 2.49
CA GLY A 186 -7.61 -5.69 1.17
C GLY A 186 -8.62 -5.24 0.12
N THR A 187 -8.12 -4.69 -0.97
CA THR A 187 -8.93 -4.40 -2.15
C THR A 187 -9.35 -5.70 -2.82
N VAL A 188 -10.65 -5.88 -3.07
CA VAL A 188 -11.09 -6.93 -3.99
C VAL A 188 -10.56 -6.60 -5.39
N THR A 189 -10.16 -7.62 -6.15
CA THR A 189 -9.69 -7.40 -7.53
C THR A 189 -10.74 -7.92 -8.49
N SER A 190 -11.21 -7.05 -9.40
CA SER A 190 -12.02 -7.45 -10.56
C SER A 190 -11.11 -8.01 -11.63
N ASP A 191 -11.57 -9.04 -12.34
CA ASP A 191 -10.80 -9.61 -13.44
C ASP A 191 -10.54 -8.55 -14.52
N PRO A 192 -9.26 -8.22 -14.80
CA PRO A 192 -8.93 -7.13 -15.70
C PRO A 192 -9.17 -7.46 -17.18
N ASP A 193 -9.30 -8.73 -17.54
CA ASP A 193 -9.58 -9.19 -18.91
C ASP A 193 -11.08 -9.28 -19.23
N GLY A 194 -11.93 -8.94 -18.23
CA GLY A 194 -13.37 -8.90 -18.41
C GLY A 194 -14.09 -10.22 -18.18
N TYR A 195 -13.46 -11.21 -17.56
CA TYR A 195 -14.19 -12.33 -17.02
C TYR A 195 -15.07 -11.87 -15.85
N PRO A 196 -16.28 -12.38 -15.67
CA PRO A 196 -17.14 -12.03 -14.52
C PRO A 196 -16.63 -12.67 -13.23
N LEU A 197 -15.40 -12.29 -12.81
CA LEU A 197 -14.71 -12.82 -11.66
C LEU A 197 -14.26 -11.71 -10.69
N LEU A 198 -14.26 -12.04 -9.40
CA LEU A 198 -13.61 -11.30 -8.33
C LEU A 198 -12.62 -12.20 -7.62
N TYR A 199 -11.51 -11.59 -7.17
CA TYR A 199 -10.47 -12.20 -6.36
C TYR A 199 -10.42 -11.45 -5.03
N VAL A 200 -10.47 -12.16 -3.91
CA VAL A 200 -10.57 -11.55 -2.58
C VAL A 200 -9.92 -12.40 -1.50
N GLY A 201 -9.08 -11.77 -0.70
CA GLY A 201 -8.58 -12.31 0.55
C GLY A 201 -9.45 -11.90 1.74
N SER A 202 -9.43 -12.66 2.81
CA SER A 202 -10.15 -12.38 4.05
C SER A 202 -9.41 -12.92 5.27
N ARG A 203 -9.70 -12.36 6.44
CA ARG A 203 -9.18 -12.84 7.73
C ARG A 203 -9.75 -14.19 8.18
N ASP A 204 -10.57 -14.83 7.36
CA ASP A 204 -11.04 -16.19 7.58
C ASP A 204 -10.15 -17.26 6.94
N ASN A 205 -8.87 -16.97 6.76
CA ASN A 205 -7.83 -17.81 6.19
C ASN A 205 -8.00 -18.13 4.70
N GLN A 206 -8.90 -17.47 3.97
CA GLN A 206 -9.21 -17.86 2.60
C GLN A 206 -8.95 -16.76 1.58
N LEU A 207 -8.13 -17.06 0.58
CA LEU A 207 -8.09 -16.35 -0.70
C LEU A 207 -9.09 -17.02 -1.66
N ARG A 208 -10.01 -16.25 -2.27
CA ARG A 208 -11.15 -16.77 -3.04
C ARG A 208 -11.21 -16.22 -4.45
N ILE A 209 -11.82 -17.04 -5.33
CA ILE A 209 -12.27 -16.63 -6.66
C ILE A 209 -13.78 -16.75 -6.69
N LEU A 210 -14.47 -15.64 -6.94
CA LEU A 210 -15.92 -15.53 -6.96
C LEU A 210 -16.42 -15.26 -8.38
N ALA A 211 -17.45 -15.99 -8.83
CA ALA A 211 -18.15 -15.73 -10.08
C ALA A 211 -19.28 -14.72 -9.87
N LEU A 212 -19.42 -13.76 -10.80
CA LEU A 212 -20.46 -12.71 -10.79
C LEU A 212 -21.63 -12.98 -11.75
N ASP A 213 -21.54 -13.98 -12.60
CA ASP A 213 -22.54 -14.32 -13.65
C ASP A 213 -23.57 -15.35 -13.20
N ARG A 214 -23.87 -15.39 -11.90
CA ARG A 214 -24.87 -16.27 -11.28
C ARG A 214 -26.15 -15.50 -10.88
N GLY A 215 -26.55 -14.53 -11.69
CA GLY A 215 -27.71 -13.68 -11.43
C GLY A 215 -27.38 -12.59 -10.39
N ARG A 216 -28.09 -12.56 -9.25
CA ARG A 216 -27.83 -11.58 -8.18
C ARG A 216 -26.94 -12.10 -7.05
N THR A 217 -26.47 -13.33 -7.15
CA THR A 217 -25.60 -13.97 -6.15
C THR A 217 -24.21 -14.15 -6.71
N MET A 218 -23.21 -14.14 -5.83
CA MET A 218 -21.85 -14.53 -6.15
C MET A 218 -21.64 -16.00 -5.75
N GLU A 219 -20.88 -16.75 -6.55
CA GLU A 219 -20.54 -18.15 -6.29
C GLU A 219 -19.04 -18.30 -6.12
N GLU A 220 -18.61 -18.92 -5.01
CA GLU A 220 -17.21 -19.30 -4.84
C GLU A 220 -16.86 -20.46 -5.79
N LEU A 221 -15.92 -20.22 -6.70
CA LEU A 221 -15.43 -21.23 -7.63
C LEU A 221 -14.18 -21.95 -7.13
N TRP A 222 -13.43 -21.29 -6.27
CA TRP A 222 -12.18 -21.82 -5.71
C TRP A 222 -11.76 -21.00 -4.50
N SER A 223 -11.07 -21.68 -3.57
CA SER A 223 -10.39 -21.02 -2.45
C SER A 223 -9.05 -21.68 -2.13
N LEU A 224 -8.15 -20.90 -1.52
CA LEU A 224 -6.86 -21.31 -1.01
C LEU A 224 -6.77 -20.92 0.46
N SER A 225 -6.62 -21.94 1.32
CA SER A 225 -6.38 -21.71 2.74
C SER A 225 -4.93 -21.31 2.99
N ALA A 226 -4.71 -20.31 3.82
CA ALA A 226 -3.39 -19.91 4.29
C ALA A 226 -2.65 -21.04 5.00
N ASP A 227 -3.38 -21.95 5.69
CA ASP A 227 -2.85 -23.14 6.35
C ASP A 227 -2.30 -24.20 5.38
N SER A 228 -2.55 -24.06 4.09
CA SER A 228 -2.07 -25.02 3.08
C SER A 228 -0.59 -24.89 2.75
N ALA A 229 0.08 -23.84 3.21
CA ALA A 229 1.52 -23.67 3.09
C ALA A 229 2.28 -24.78 3.84
N PRO A 230 3.47 -25.20 3.36
CA PRO A 230 4.25 -26.24 4.02
C PRO A 230 4.67 -25.90 5.45
N ASP A 231 4.91 -24.65 5.73
CA ASP A 231 5.34 -24.12 7.03
C ASP A 231 4.80 -22.68 7.16
N PRO A 232 3.48 -22.53 7.41
CA PRO A 232 2.87 -21.23 7.57
C PRO A 232 3.44 -20.57 8.83
N THR A 233 3.92 -19.33 8.66
CA THR A 233 4.62 -18.59 9.70
C THR A 233 3.84 -17.33 10.03
N TRP A 234 3.63 -17.04 11.29
CA TRP A 234 2.99 -15.87 11.88
C TRP A 234 1.46 -15.94 11.92
N ASN A 235 0.75 -15.57 10.86
CA ASN A 235 -0.70 -15.41 10.83
C ASN A 235 -1.31 -16.16 9.63
N ASP A 236 -2.61 -16.07 9.44
CA ASP A 236 -3.34 -16.80 8.41
C ASP A 236 -4.30 -15.91 7.60
N ASP A 237 -4.20 -14.59 7.77
CA ASP A 237 -5.00 -13.61 7.05
C ASP A 237 -4.49 -13.39 5.59
N TRP A 238 -5.35 -12.80 4.77
CA TRP A 238 -5.02 -12.34 3.42
C TRP A 238 -5.39 -10.86 3.29
N ASP A 239 -4.45 -9.99 3.59
CA ASP A 239 -4.65 -8.54 3.64
C ASP A 239 -4.22 -7.83 2.36
N GLY A 240 -3.35 -8.42 1.55
CA GLY A 240 -2.94 -7.93 0.25
C GLY A 240 -4.11 -7.84 -0.74
N SER A 241 -3.87 -7.13 -1.84
CA SER A 241 -4.83 -7.02 -2.95
C SER A 241 -4.36 -7.88 -4.10
N PRO A 242 -5.09 -8.94 -4.48
CA PRO A 242 -4.70 -9.84 -5.54
C PRO A 242 -4.36 -9.10 -6.84
N LEU A 243 -3.30 -9.53 -7.52
CA LEU A 243 -2.90 -9.01 -8.82
C LEU A 243 -3.08 -10.07 -9.89
N VAL A 244 -3.86 -9.76 -10.92
CA VAL A 244 -4.06 -10.66 -12.06
C VAL A 244 -3.30 -10.11 -13.26
N ILE A 245 -2.40 -10.94 -13.81
CA ILE A 245 -1.64 -10.66 -15.03
C ILE A 245 -1.83 -11.85 -15.97
N ASP A 246 -2.34 -11.59 -17.17
CA ASP A 246 -2.74 -12.65 -18.09
C ASP A 246 -3.63 -13.68 -17.36
N ASP A 247 -3.33 -14.95 -17.46
CA ASP A 247 -4.09 -16.01 -16.78
C ASP A 247 -3.48 -16.42 -15.41
N TYR A 248 -2.82 -15.47 -14.72
CA TYR A 248 -2.15 -15.74 -13.45
C TYR A 248 -2.55 -14.74 -12.36
N LEU A 249 -2.80 -15.27 -11.17
CA LEU A 249 -2.99 -14.52 -9.94
C LEU A 249 -1.67 -14.53 -9.15
N LEU A 250 -1.25 -13.35 -8.70
CA LEU A 250 -0.09 -13.15 -7.83
C LEU A 250 -0.58 -12.59 -6.50
N GLU A 251 -0.19 -13.23 -5.37
CA GLU A 251 -0.62 -12.80 -4.04
C GLU A 251 0.40 -13.20 -2.97
N GLY A 252 0.51 -12.38 -1.92
CA GLY A 252 1.19 -12.69 -0.68
C GLY A 252 0.20 -12.87 0.46
N GLY A 253 0.46 -13.81 1.37
CA GLY A 253 -0.37 -14.04 2.55
C GLY A 253 0.33 -13.69 3.86
N GLU A 254 -0.42 -13.41 4.90
CA GLU A 254 0.13 -13.24 6.24
C GLU A 254 0.74 -14.54 6.81
N ASN A 255 0.48 -15.68 6.16
CA ASN A 255 1.20 -16.93 6.40
C ASN A 255 2.67 -16.89 5.92
N SER A 256 3.11 -15.72 5.47
CA SER A 256 4.48 -15.40 5.03
C SER A 256 4.91 -16.12 3.75
N TRP A 257 3.97 -16.47 2.87
CA TRP A 257 4.25 -17.10 1.58
C TRP A 257 3.74 -16.26 0.42
N PHE A 258 4.52 -16.24 -0.67
CA PHE A 258 4.15 -15.66 -1.95
C PHE A 258 3.71 -16.74 -2.93
N TYR A 259 2.62 -16.47 -3.66
CA TYR A 259 1.97 -17.40 -4.56
C TYR A 259 1.86 -16.84 -5.98
N VAL A 260 2.04 -17.71 -6.98
CA VAL A 260 1.63 -17.50 -8.36
C VAL A 260 0.71 -18.64 -8.75
N VAL A 261 -0.54 -18.33 -9.06
CA VAL A 261 -1.58 -19.31 -9.37
C VAL A 261 -2.05 -19.13 -10.81
N LYS A 262 -1.86 -20.15 -11.65
CA LYS A 262 -2.47 -20.16 -12.98
C LYS A 262 -3.96 -20.41 -12.84
N LEU A 263 -4.78 -19.51 -13.38
CA LEU A 263 -6.24 -19.51 -13.17
C LEU A 263 -6.96 -20.52 -14.06
N ASN A 264 -6.49 -20.72 -15.31
CA ASN A 264 -7.14 -21.54 -16.33
C ASN A 264 -8.63 -21.13 -16.49
N ARG A 265 -8.84 -19.81 -16.73
CA ARG A 265 -10.16 -19.20 -16.91
C ARG A 265 -10.82 -19.66 -18.21
N GLY A 266 -12.13 -19.82 -18.21
CA GLY A 266 -12.91 -20.19 -19.38
C GLY A 266 -14.40 -20.07 -19.14
N TYR A 267 -15.17 -20.67 -20.03
CA TYR A 267 -16.64 -20.73 -19.92
C TYR A 267 -17.13 -22.17 -20.12
N ASP A 268 -18.17 -22.55 -19.40
CA ASP A 268 -18.85 -23.83 -19.59
C ASP A 268 -19.75 -23.83 -20.83
N GLY A 269 -20.37 -24.99 -21.12
CA GLY A 269 -21.30 -25.14 -22.24
C GLY A 269 -22.58 -24.30 -22.13
N GLN A 270 -22.78 -23.61 -21.00
CA GLN A 270 -23.91 -22.71 -20.74
C GLN A 270 -23.49 -21.23 -20.77
N GLY A 271 -22.21 -20.95 -21.07
CA GLY A 271 -21.64 -19.61 -21.10
C GLY A 271 -21.36 -19.02 -19.73
N ARG A 272 -21.32 -19.83 -18.67
CA ARG A 272 -20.96 -19.39 -17.32
C ARG A 272 -19.46 -19.50 -17.11
N VAL A 273 -18.88 -18.49 -16.43
CA VAL A 273 -17.45 -18.48 -16.16
C VAL A 273 -17.02 -19.68 -15.30
N THR A 274 -15.86 -20.23 -15.61
CA THR A 274 -15.22 -21.33 -14.89
C THR A 274 -13.74 -21.04 -14.68
N VAL A 275 -13.17 -21.65 -13.63
CA VAL A 275 -11.72 -21.62 -13.35
C VAL A 275 -11.24 -23.03 -12.98
N ASN A 276 -9.95 -23.31 -13.21
CA ASN A 276 -9.30 -24.55 -12.76
C ASN A 276 -7.89 -24.21 -12.21
N PRO A 277 -7.81 -23.53 -11.07
CA PRO A 277 -6.56 -22.96 -10.58
C PRO A 277 -5.49 -24.00 -10.27
N ARG A 278 -4.23 -23.63 -10.55
CA ARG A 278 -3.05 -24.44 -10.26
C ARG A 278 -1.95 -23.55 -9.70
N ILE A 279 -1.50 -23.82 -8.47
CA ILE A 279 -0.34 -23.14 -7.88
C ILE A 279 0.89 -23.52 -8.71
N ARG A 280 1.60 -22.51 -9.22
CA ARG A 280 2.82 -22.66 -10.03
C ARG A 280 4.06 -22.22 -9.26
N VAL A 281 3.92 -21.23 -8.39
CA VAL A 281 4.96 -20.77 -7.47
C VAL A 281 4.38 -20.69 -6.08
N MET A 282 5.14 -21.17 -5.12
CA MET A 282 4.87 -21.00 -3.70
C MET A 282 6.23 -20.94 -3.00
N VAL A 283 6.60 -19.75 -2.53
CA VAL A 283 7.92 -19.50 -1.95
C VAL A 283 7.79 -18.68 -0.67
N PRO A 284 8.68 -18.89 0.33
CA PRO A 284 8.65 -18.10 1.56
C PRO A 284 8.99 -16.63 1.29
N GLY A 285 8.24 -15.74 1.92
CA GLY A 285 8.47 -14.29 1.93
C GLY A 285 9.58 -13.87 2.89
N TYR A 286 10.31 -14.80 3.47
CA TYR A 286 11.40 -14.59 4.43
C TYR A 286 12.61 -15.49 4.10
N ASP A 287 13.69 -15.31 4.83
CA ASP A 287 14.86 -16.19 4.80
C ASP A 287 15.51 -16.26 6.20
N ASP A 288 16.40 -17.24 6.39
CA ASP A 288 17.07 -17.50 7.68
C ASP A 288 17.86 -16.28 8.17
N GLU A 289 18.42 -15.49 7.26
CA GLU A 289 19.15 -14.26 7.60
C GLU A 289 18.21 -13.22 8.23
N LEU A 290 17.00 -13.05 7.68
CA LEU A 290 15.99 -12.15 8.23
C LEU A 290 15.54 -12.61 9.61
N ILE A 291 15.13 -13.88 9.76
CA ILE A 291 14.69 -14.45 11.05
C ILE A 291 15.77 -14.28 12.11
N ALA A 292 17.04 -14.58 11.77
CA ALA A 292 18.17 -14.40 12.70
C ALA A 292 18.38 -12.91 13.08
N ALA A 293 18.15 -11.99 12.18
CA ALA A 293 18.30 -10.55 12.43
C ALA A 293 17.14 -9.97 13.27
N LEU A 294 15.92 -10.47 13.08
CA LEU A 294 14.73 -10.07 13.84
C LEU A 294 14.71 -10.68 15.23
N GLY A 295 15.04 -11.97 15.35
CA GLY A 295 14.87 -12.75 16.57
C GLY A 295 13.42 -13.16 16.85
N ASP A 296 12.53 -12.99 15.89
CA ASP A 296 11.14 -13.42 15.90
C ASP A 296 10.69 -13.88 14.49
N GLU A 297 9.44 -14.34 14.36
CA GLU A 297 8.86 -14.86 13.13
C GLU A 297 7.73 -13.96 12.58
N GLN A 298 7.69 -12.67 12.95
CA GLN A 298 6.70 -11.72 12.45
C GLN A 298 7.13 -11.22 11.07
N VAL A 299 6.77 -11.96 10.03
CA VAL A 299 7.24 -11.78 8.66
C VAL A 299 6.10 -11.92 7.64
N SER A 300 4.87 -11.61 8.05
CA SER A 300 3.68 -11.63 7.17
C SER A 300 3.87 -10.78 5.91
N ILE A 301 3.27 -11.20 4.80
CA ILE A 301 3.18 -10.37 3.59
C ILE A 301 1.78 -9.73 3.59
N GLU A 302 1.70 -8.48 4.04
CA GLU A 302 0.47 -7.69 4.08
C GLU A 302 0.38 -6.73 2.87
N SER A 303 1.54 -6.41 2.28
CA SER A 303 1.63 -5.56 1.09
C SER A 303 1.05 -6.23 -0.15
N SER A 304 0.38 -5.44 -1.01
CA SER A 304 -0.04 -5.91 -2.33
C SER A 304 1.17 -6.06 -3.26
N VAL A 305 1.21 -7.17 -4.00
CA VAL A 305 2.31 -7.45 -4.94
C VAL A 305 2.33 -6.42 -6.06
N ALA A 306 3.49 -5.83 -6.36
CA ALA A 306 3.73 -5.04 -7.56
C ALA A 306 4.49 -5.88 -8.60
N PHE A 307 4.31 -5.56 -9.89
CA PHE A 307 4.93 -6.34 -10.96
C PHE A 307 5.46 -5.44 -12.07
N HIS A 308 6.68 -5.75 -12.54
CA HIS A 308 7.33 -5.05 -13.64
C HIS A 308 8.35 -5.96 -14.32
N ASP A 309 8.33 -6.01 -15.65
CA ASP A 309 9.30 -6.76 -16.49
C ASP A 309 9.53 -8.22 -16.05
N GLY A 310 8.45 -8.94 -15.74
CA GLY A 310 8.53 -10.35 -15.34
C GLY A 310 8.91 -10.59 -13.89
N VAL A 311 9.11 -9.52 -13.11
CA VAL A 311 9.49 -9.60 -11.69
C VAL A 311 8.35 -9.14 -10.79
N ALA A 312 7.96 -9.99 -9.85
CA ALA A 312 7.02 -9.68 -8.77
C ALA A 312 7.78 -9.12 -7.56
N TYR A 313 7.35 -7.95 -7.05
CA TYR A 313 7.94 -7.29 -5.88
C TYR A 313 6.93 -7.20 -4.76
N PHE A 314 7.36 -7.50 -3.55
CA PHE A 314 6.57 -7.38 -2.32
C PHE A 314 7.49 -7.15 -1.11
N ALA A 315 6.89 -6.73 -0.01
CA ALA A 315 7.57 -6.56 1.26
C ALA A 315 6.86 -7.36 2.35
N ASN A 316 7.48 -7.52 3.50
CA ASN A 316 6.91 -8.21 4.64
C ASN A 316 7.08 -7.41 5.96
N SER A 317 6.37 -7.81 7.02
CA SER A 317 6.42 -7.19 8.35
C SER A 317 7.78 -7.32 9.06
N GLY A 318 8.70 -8.13 8.54
CA GLY A 318 10.11 -8.14 8.96
C GLY A 318 10.96 -7.09 8.24
N GLY A 319 10.39 -6.35 7.28
CA GLY A 319 11.07 -5.33 6.50
C GLY A 319 11.83 -5.87 5.28
N LEU A 320 11.57 -7.11 4.85
CA LEU A 320 12.27 -7.67 3.70
C LEU A 320 11.53 -7.38 2.40
N VAL A 321 12.11 -6.53 1.56
CA VAL A 321 11.66 -6.30 0.18
C VAL A 321 12.30 -7.34 -0.72
N GLN A 322 11.49 -8.07 -1.47
CA GLN A 322 11.92 -9.11 -2.39
C GLN A 322 11.45 -8.84 -3.81
N GLY A 323 12.24 -9.33 -4.80
CA GLY A 323 11.86 -9.40 -6.20
C GLY A 323 12.07 -10.82 -6.72
N TRP A 324 11.01 -11.41 -7.27
CA TRP A 324 11.02 -12.76 -7.83
C TRP A 324 10.76 -12.70 -9.33
N ASP A 325 11.74 -13.14 -10.12
CA ASP A 325 11.59 -13.34 -11.57
C ASP A 325 10.69 -14.57 -11.79
N VAL A 326 9.50 -14.31 -12.31
CA VAL A 326 8.48 -15.31 -12.62
C VAL A 326 8.13 -15.32 -14.11
N SER A 327 8.91 -14.66 -14.94
CA SER A 327 8.67 -14.49 -16.38
C SER A 327 8.49 -15.82 -17.12
N ASP A 328 9.34 -16.81 -16.82
CA ASP A 328 9.24 -18.16 -17.42
C ASP A 328 7.93 -18.86 -17.00
N VAL A 329 7.49 -18.67 -15.75
CA VAL A 329 6.23 -19.24 -15.24
C VAL A 329 5.03 -18.66 -15.96
N LEU A 330 5.02 -17.35 -16.18
CA LEU A 330 3.92 -16.67 -16.91
C LEU A 330 3.85 -17.13 -18.39
N LEU A 331 4.96 -17.57 -18.96
CA LEU A 331 5.03 -18.18 -20.29
C LEU A 331 4.75 -19.69 -20.30
N GLY A 332 4.37 -20.27 -19.16
CA GLY A 332 4.01 -21.69 -19.01
C GLY A 332 5.16 -22.60 -18.57
N GLY A 333 6.37 -22.08 -18.35
CA GLY A 333 7.51 -22.79 -17.78
C GLY A 333 7.39 -22.98 -16.27
N ASP A 334 8.46 -23.42 -15.61
CA ASP A 334 8.49 -23.71 -14.17
C ASP A 334 9.60 -22.96 -13.42
N ARG A 335 10.45 -22.21 -14.15
CA ARG A 335 11.60 -21.54 -13.55
C ARG A 335 11.19 -20.24 -12.90
N HIS A 336 11.55 -20.10 -11.65
CA HIS A 336 11.45 -18.87 -10.89
C HIS A 336 12.67 -18.72 -10.01
N ARG A 337 13.03 -17.48 -9.67
CA ARG A 337 14.18 -17.20 -8.79
C ARG A 337 14.06 -15.84 -8.14
N ARG A 338 14.57 -15.71 -6.92
CA ARG A 338 14.74 -14.41 -6.27
C ARG A 338 15.88 -13.65 -6.95
N VAL A 339 15.59 -12.47 -7.47
CA VAL A 339 16.55 -11.58 -8.17
C VAL A 339 16.86 -10.32 -7.38
N PHE A 340 16.04 -10.00 -6.39
CA PHE A 340 16.20 -8.82 -5.55
C PHE A 340 15.94 -9.14 -4.08
N ARG A 341 16.73 -8.55 -3.19
CA ARG A 341 16.63 -8.62 -1.73
C ARG A 341 17.12 -7.33 -1.12
N PHE A 342 16.29 -6.67 -0.33
CA PHE A 342 16.68 -5.50 0.44
C PHE A 342 15.96 -5.49 1.79
N TRP A 343 16.69 -5.32 2.88
CA TRP A 343 16.13 -5.26 4.22
C TRP A 343 16.04 -3.80 4.69
N THR A 344 14.81 -3.32 4.93
CA THR A 344 14.53 -1.97 5.43
C THR A 344 14.89 -1.83 6.91
N GLY A 345 14.73 -2.92 7.67
CA GLY A 345 14.98 -2.97 9.10
C GLY A 345 13.74 -2.78 9.97
N ASP A 346 12.58 -2.47 9.40
CA ASP A 346 11.33 -2.29 10.13
C ASP A 346 10.13 -2.78 9.32
N ASP A 347 8.98 -2.87 9.92
CA ASP A 347 7.75 -3.33 9.31
C ASP A 347 7.44 -2.59 7.99
N THR A 348 7.01 -3.33 6.98
CA THR A 348 6.83 -2.79 5.62
C THR A 348 5.54 -3.33 5.01
N ASP A 349 4.42 -2.81 5.49
CA ASP A 349 3.08 -3.16 5.02
C ASP A 349 2.67 -2.37 3.78
N ALA A 350 3.25 -1.18 3.58
CA ALA A 350 3.04 -0.41 2.38
C ALA A 350 3.43 -1.21 1.13
N SER A 351 2.57 -1.19 0.12
CA SER A 351 2.87 -1.83 -1.16
C SER A 351 4.05 -1.14 -1.88
N VAL A 352 4.89 -1.93 -2.53
CA VAL A 352 5.96 -1.40 -3.39
C VAL A 352 5.32 -0.68 -4.58
N VAL A 353 5.79 0.52 -4.89
CA VAL A 353 5.39 1.28 -6.08
C VAL A 353 6.56 1.30 -7.05
N ILE A 354 6.29 1.11 -8.34
CA ILE A 354 7.34 1.02 -9.38
C ILE A 354 7.11 2.12 -10.39
N ASP A 355 8.12 2.95 -10.65
CA ASP A 355 8.00 3.98 -11.67
C ASP A 355 8.29 3.45 -13.09
N GLU A 356 8.07 4.29 -14.10
CA GLU A 356 8.26 3.99 -15.51
C GLU A 356 9.71 3.65 -15.88
N GLU A 357 10.66 3.97 -15.01
CA GLU A 357 12.09 3.65 -15.16
C GLU A 357 12.46 2.34 -14.44
N GLY A 358 11.51 1.72 -13.73
CA GLY A 358 11.69 0.48 -12.95
C GLY A 358 12.36 0.68 -11.58
N TYR A 359 12.38 1.90 -11.04
CA TYR A 359 12.79 2.11 -9.65
C TYR A 359 11.65 1.77 -8.68
N LEU A 360 12.02 1.21 -7.55
CA LEU A 360 11.08 0.86 -6.50
C LEU A 360 11.00 1.98 -5.45
N TYR A 361 9.79 2.32 -5.04
CA TYR A 361 9.52 3.20 -3.91
C TYR A 361 8.94 2.36 -2.79
N VAL A 362 9.60 2.38 -1.64
CA VAL A 362 9.29 1.58 -0.46
C VAL A 362 9.08 2.51 0.72
N ALA A 363 8.00 2.29 1.44
CA ALA A 363 7.71 2.95 2.69
C ALA A 363 7.68 1.90 3.81
N SER A 364 8.33 2.17 4.93
CA SER A 364 8.32 1.29 6.10
C SER A 364 7.89 2.05 7.34
N GLU A 365 7.43 1.33 8.32
CA GLU A 365 7.16 1.87 9.65
C GLU A 365 8.44 2.10 10.46
N LEU A 366 8.30 2.62 11.63
CA LEU A 366 9.36 2.78 12.61
C LEU A 366 8.80 2.38 13.98
N GLU A 367 8.62 1.08 14.19
CA GLU A 367 8.08 0.52 15.42
C GLU A 367 9.01 -0.51 16.06
N ARG A 368 9.71 -1.35 15.28
CA ARG A 368 10.73 -2.27 15.78
C ARG A 368 11.97 -1.52 16.29
N LEU A 369 12.20 -0.31 15.81
CA LEU A 369 13.24 0.64 16.24
C LEU A 369 14.66 0.06 16.18
N ASN A 370 14.91 -0.93 15.30
CA ASN A 370 16.24 -1.50 15.21
C ASN A 370 17.27 -0.55 14.56
N GLY A 371 18.55 -0.91 14.64
CA GLY A 371 19.63 -0.09 14.11
C GLY A 371 19.54 0.11 12.60
N ARG A 372 19.09 -0.92 11.87
CA ARG A 372 18.99 -0.90 10.41
C ARG A 372 17.93 0.09 9.92
N SER A 373 16.75 0.14 10.53
CA SER A 373 15.70 1.07 10.14
C SER A 373 16.10 2.53 10.34
N ARG A 374 16.91 2.81 11.37
CA ARG A 374 17.45 4.17 11.62
C ARG A 374 18.54 4.54 10.62
N GLU A 375 19.36 3.58 10.19
CA GLU A 375 20.40 3.78 9.19
C GLU A 375 19.81 4.03 7.80
N VAL A 376 18.81 3.24 7.41
CA VAL A 376 18.22 3.27 6.07
C VAL A 376 17.19 4.39 5.92
N GLY A 377 16.44 4.73 6.96
CA GLY A 377 15.28 5.62 6.87
C GLY A 377 14.01 4.87 6.41
N GLN A 378 12.86 5.55 6.37
CA GLN A 378 11.56 4.90 6.22
C GLN A 378 10.90 5.13 4.85
N LEU A 379 11.29 6.14 4.09
CA LEU A 379 10.87 6.29 2.69
C LEU A 379 12.10 6.16 1.79
N MET A 380 12.07 5.23 0.86
CA MET A 380 13.24 4.84 0.07
C MET A 380 12.94 4.79 -1.42
N LYS A 381 13.94 5.15 -2.25
CA LYS A 381 14.01 4.80 -3.67
C LYS A 381 15.11 3.77 -3.86
N LEU A 382 14.80 2.63 -4.47
CA LEU A 382 15.73 1.54 -4.72
C LEU A 382 15.89 1.29 -6.22
N ASP A 383 17.10 0.94 -6.66
CA ASP A 383 17.40 0.50 -8.02
C ASP A 383 17.58 -1.04 -8.04
N PRO A 384 16.57 -1.82 -8.46
CA PRO A 384 16.67 -3.27 -8.44
C PRO A 384 17.71 -3.84 -9.42
N ARG A 385 18.17 -3.04 -10.39
CA ARG A 385 19.28 -3.42 -11.31
C ARG A 385 20.63 -3.42 -10.61
N LYS A 386 20.72 -2.86 -9.41
CA LYS A 386 21.92 -2.82 -8.55
C LYS A 386 21.69 -3.57 -7.23
N PRO A 387 21.41 -4.89 -7.26
CA PRO A 387 20.97 -5.61 -6.07
C PRO A 387 21.98 -5.65 -4.91
N LYS A 388 23.25 -5.32 -5.15
CA LYS A 388 24.28 -5.23 -4.10
C LYS A 388 24.33 -3.88 -3.40
N ASP A 389 23.87 -2.81 -4.05
CA ASP A 389 23.81 -1.44 -3.54
C ASP A 389 22.61 -0.72 -4.18
N PRO A 390 21.38 -1.12 -3.82
CA PRO A 390 20.19 -0.63 -4.48
C PRO A 390 19.70 0.73 -3.99
N LEU A 391 20.16 1.22 -2.82
CA LEU A 391 19.64 2.45 -2.22
C LEU A 391 20.08 3.69 -3.02
N VAL A 392 19.13 4.32 -3.71
CA VAL A 392 19.38 5.56 -4.46
C VAL A 392 19.32 6.76 -3.53
N TRP A 393 18.26 6.84 -2.73
CA TRP A 393 18.09 7.82 -1.66
C TRP A 393 17.08 7.31 -0.62
N SER A 394 17.15 7.91 0.58
CA SER A 394 16.14 7.67 1.61
C SER A 394 15.84 8.95 2.39
N VAL A 395 14.67 8.94 3.04
CA VAL A 395 14.20 10.01 3.93
C VAL A 395 13.86 9.39 5.28
N PRO A 396 14.55 9.79 6.35
CA PRO A 396 14.18 9.36 7.70
C PRO A 396 12.87 10.03 8.13
N VAL A 397 11.98 9.24 8.72
CA VAL A 397 10.68 9.70 9.23
C VAL A 397 10.57 9.32 10.71
N PRO A 398 11.23 10.07 11.59
CA PRO A 398 11.20 9.78 13.02
C PRO A 398 9.81 9.95 13.60
N GLY A 399 9.48 9.11 14.59
CA GLY A 399 8.24 9.22 15.35
C GLY A 399 8.37 10.14 16.54
N GLU A 400 7.27 10.79 16.91
CA GLU A 400 7.10 11.47 18.18
C GLU A 400 6.35 10.51 19.13
N GLY A 401 6.99 10.15 20.25
CA GLY A 401 6.36 9.27 21.24
C GLY A 401 6.25 7.78 20.87
N GLY A 402 7.02 7.32 19.86
CA GLY A 402 7.12 5.90 19.49
C GLY A 402 6.45 5.52 18.16
N ALA A 403 5.48 6.29 17.67
CA ALA A 403 4.86 6.03 16.37
C ALA A 403 5.59 6.83 15.27
N GLY A 404 6.29 6.14 14.39
CA GLY A 404 7.02 6.76 13.28
C GLY A 404 6.81 6.02 11.97
N GLY A 405 7.48 6.49 10.93
CA GLY A 405 7.45 5.85 9.63
C GLY A 405 6.17 6.09 8.83
N LEU A 406 5.91 5.19 7.91
CA LEU A 406 4.83 5.27 6.95
C LEU A 406 4.14 3.91 6.81
N TRP A 407 2.85 3.88 7.03
CA TRP A 407 2.00 2.73 6.77
C TRP A 407 1.29 2.84 5.41
N ALA A 408 1.05 4.08 4.96
CA ALA A 408 0.43 4.34 3.67
C ALA A 408 1.37 4.04 2.50
N THR A 409 0.84 3.47 1.43
CA THR A 409 1.56 3.31 0.16
C THR A 409 1.77 4.67 -0.50
N PRO A 410 3.01 5.07 -0.82
CA PRO A 410 3.30 6.38 -1.40
C PRO A 410 2.74 6.51 -2.83
N ALA A 411 2.50 7.73 -3.31
CA ALA A 411 2.13 8.01 -4.70
C ALA A 411 3.29 8.65 -5.44
N VAL A 412 3.57 8.15 -6.65
CA VAL A 412 4.54 8.75 -7.58
C VAL A 412 3.78 9.56 -8.62
N HIS A 413 4.10 10.86 -8.76
CA HIS A 413 3.48 11.74 -9.73
C HIS A 413 4.49 12.76 -10.26
N GLY A 414 4.78 12.70 -11.56
CA GLY A 414 5.75 13.57 -12.19
C GLY A 414 7.11 13.55 -11.49
N ARG A 415 7.51 14.65 -10.88
CA ARG A 415 8.78 14.79 -10.14
C ARG A 415 8.64 14.57 -8.62
N LEU A 416 7.48 14.18 -8.14
CA LEU A 416 7.18 14.05 -6.72
C LEU A 416 6.92 12.60 -6.33
N VAL A 417 7.26 12.30 -5.09
CA VAL A 417 6.74 11.17 -4.31
C VAL A 417 5.96 11.76 -3.15
N ILE A 418 4.68 11.48 -3.06
CA ILE A 418 3.80 11.94 -1.98
C ILE A 418 3.67 10.80 -0.97
N ALA A 419 4.03 11.07 0.26
CA ALA A 419 4.16 10.06 1.30
C ALA A 419 3.54 10.54 2.63
N PRO A 420 2.31 10.09 2.96
CA PRO A 420 1.71 10.31 4.27
C PRO A 420 2.47 9.54 5.34
N THR A 421 2.59 10.14 6.53
CA THR A 421 3.30 9.53 7.67
C THR A 421 2.36 9.21 8.82
N ASN A 422 2.75 8.26 9.68
CA ASN A 422 2.00 7.90 10.89
C ASN A 422 1.87 9.08 11.88
N THR A 423 2.64 10.15 11.69
CA THR A 423 2.60 11.37 12.51
C THR A 423 1.81 12.53 11.90
N GLY A 424 1.05 12.28 10.83
CA GLY A 424 0.20 13.29 10.17
C GLY A 424 0.95 14.25 9.23
N ARG A 425 2.23 14.01 8.95
CA ARG A 425 2.99 14.77 7.95
C ARG A 425 2.75 14.16 6.57
N ILE A 426 2.46 14.99 5.59
CA ILE A 426 2.38 14.59 4.18
C ILE A 426 3.63 15.13 3.50
N LEU A 427 4.56 14.26 3.18
CA LEU A 427 5.83 14.65 2.57
C LEU A 427 5.70 14.64 1.06
N ALA A 428 6.11 15.73 0.41
CA ALA A 428 6.37 15.73 -1.03
C ALA A 428 7.88 15.73 -1.27
N VAL A 429 8.36 14.62 -1.76
CA VAL A 429 9.78 14.37 -1.95
C VAL A 429 10.12 14.43 -3.43
N ASN A 430 11.21 15.11 -3.78
CA ASN A 430 11.70 15.09 -5.15
C ASN A 430 12.14 13.68 -5.54
N ARG A 431 11.50 13.09 -6.55
CA ARG A 431 11.68 11.71 -7.02
C ARG A 431 13.14 11.36 -7.36
N ASN A 432 13.92 12.34 -7.85
CA ASN A 432 15.29 12.10 -8.29
C ASN A 432 16.32 12.24 -7.16
N THR A 433 16.06 13.13 -6.18
CA THR A 433 17.08 13.53 -5.20
C THR A 433 16.76 13.17 -3.76
N GLY A 434 15.54 12.69 -3.45
CA GLY A 434 15.11 12.42 -2.07
C GLY A 434 14.89 13.67 -1.21
N ARG A 435 15.01 14.88 -1.78
CA ARG A 435 14.83 16.13 -1.01
C ARG A 435 13.35 16.45 -0.85
N ILE A 436 12.92 16.73 0.38
CA ILE A 436 11.59 17.24 0.68
C ILE A 436 11.43 18.60 -0.01
N ARG A 437 10.38 18.77 -0.79
CA ARG A 437 10.02 20.00 -1.49
C ARG A 437 9.08 20.87 -0.68
N TRP A 438 8.08 20.21 -0.09
CA TRP A 438 7.09 20.81 0.80
C TRP A 438 6.52 19.73 1.71
N GLU A 439 5.81 20.17 2.73
CA GLU A 439 5.19 19.32 3.73
C GLU A 439 3.84 19.94 4.13
N LEU A 440 2.79 19.10 4.19
CA LEU A 440 1.51 19.45 4.82
C LEU A 440 1.41 18.75 6.17
N ARG A 441 0.53 19.25 7.04
CA ARG A 441 0.20 18.62 8.31
C ARG A 441 -1.32 18.40 8.41
N LEU A 442 -1.70 17.15 8.62
CA LEU A 442 -3.05 16.71 8.90
C LEU A 442 -3.13 16.11 10.30
N PRO A 443 -4.35 15.98 10.87
CA PRO A 443 -4.54 15.25 12.11
C PRO A 443 -3.96 13.83 12.03
N PRO A 444 -3.06 13.42 12.96
CA PRO A 444 -2.47 12.09 12.94
C PRO A 444 -3.44 11.03 13.50
N PRO A 445 -3.25 9.76 13.09
CA PRO A 445 -2.38 9.31 12.02
C PRO A 445 -2.97 9.59 10.63
N THR A 446 -2.14 9.53 9.58
CA THR A 446 -2.61 9.58 8.19
C THR A 446 -2.20 8.29 7.49
N TRP A 447 -3.14 7.35 7.40
CA TRP A 447 -2.94 5.99 6.88
C TRP A 447 -3.52 5.79 5.48
N THR A 448 -4.31 6.74 5.01
CA THR A 448 -4.83 6.72 3.64
C THR A 448 -3.69 6.77 2.64
N SER A 449 -3.63 5.81 1.72
CA SER A 449 -2.73 5.87 0.57
C SER A 449 -3.21 6.97 -0.39
N PRO A 450 -2.39 8.02 -0.67
CA PRO A 450 -2.80 9.16 -1.47
C PRO A 450 -3.02 8.75 -2.93
N VAL A 451 -3.97 9.36 -3.61
CA VAL A 451 -4.20 9.22 -5.05
C VAL A 451 -4.08 10.57 -5.74
N ILE A 452 -3.64 10.56 -7.00
CA ILE A 452 -3.44 11.79 -7.77
C ILE A 452 -4.04 11.59 -9.16
N VAL A 453 -5.05 12.41 -9.49
CA VAL A 453 -5.74 12.40 -10.78
C VAL A 453 -5.86 13.84 -11.25
N ASP A 454 -5.52 14.12 -12.51
CA ASP A 454 -5.56 15.47 -13.12
C ASP A 454 -4.83 16.54 -12.28
N ASP A 455 -3.63 16.22 -11.75
CA ASP A 455 -2.87 17.08 -10.85
C ASP A 455 -3.60 17.43 -9.52
N VAL A 456 -4.63 16.68 -9.13
CA VAL A 456 -5.30 16.81 -7.83
C VAL A 456 -4.92 15.67 -6.92
N LEU A 457 -4.31 15.98 -5.79
CA LEU A 457 -3.99 15.04 -4.71
C LEU A 457 -5.22 14.87 -3.82
N ILE A 458 -5.64 13.62 -3.62
CA ILE A 458 -6.76 13.27 -2.73
C ILE A 458 -6.28 12.27 -1.67
N LEU A 459 -6.57 12.57 -0.41
CA LEU A 459 -6.28 11.68 0.74
C LEU A 459 -7.20 12.00 1.92
N GLY A 460 -7.36 11.02 2.81
CA GLY A 460 -8.13 11.17 4.05
C GLY A 460 -7.25 11.24 5.29
N ASP A 461 -7.83 11.67 6.40
CA ASP A 461 -7.20 11.65 7.73
C ASP A 461 -8.06 10.90 8.77
N CYS A 462 -7.53 10.73 9.98
CA CYS A 462 -8.26 10.09 11.08
C CYS A 462 -9.19 11.03 11.87
N ALA A 463 -9.30 12.30 11.49
CA ALA A 463 -10.42 13.14 11.88
C ALA A 463 -11.66 12.91 11.00
N GLY A 464 -11.50 12.10 9.94
CA GLY A 464 -12.57 11.75 9.00
C GLY A 464 -12.73 12.77 7.87
N VAL A 465 -11.74 13.61 7.62
CA VAL A 465 -11.79 14.57 6.54
C VAL A 465 -11.10 14.02 5.30
N LEU A 466 -11.80 14.01 4.18
CA LEU A 466 -11.24 13.77 2.85
C LEU A 466 -10.85 15.11 2.25
N HIS A 467 -9.57 15.24 1.88
CA HIS A 467 -8.98 16.48 1.36
C HIS A 467 -8.61 16.35 -0.11
N ALA A 468 -8.67 17.46 -0.84
CA ALA A 468 -8.10 17.59 -2.18
C ALA A 468 -7.21 18.82 -2.28
N TYR A 469 -6.04 18.66 -2.93
CA TYR A 469 -5.03 19.71 -3.09
C TYR A 469 -4.58 19.84 -4.53
N ASP A 470 -4.34 21.07 -4.98
CA ASP A 470 -3.84 21.39 -6.33
C ASP A 470 -2.33 21.17 -6.45
N LEU A 471 -1.90 20.15 -7.18
CA LEU A 471 -0.49 19.83 -7.48
C LEU A 471 0.02 20.44 -8.79
N SER A 472 -0.74 21.25 -9.50
CA SER A 472 -0.32 21.88 -10.77
C SER A 472 1.00 22.66 -10.66
N ARG A 473 1.41 23.00 -9.42
CA ARG A 473 2.67 23.70 -9.09
C ARG A 473 3.53 22.87 -8.13
N PRO A 474 4.18 21.81 -8.59
CA PRO A 474 4.82 20.80 -7.74
C PRO A 474 5.97 21.30 -6.86
N GLY A 475 6.48 22.52 -7.10
CA GLY A 475 7.58 23.12 -6.31
C GLY A 475 7.13 23.89 -5.06
N ARG A 476 5.84 23.97 -4.77
CA ARG A 476 5.26 24.74 -3.66
C ARG A 476 4.27 23.88 -2.89
N GLU A 477 4.05 24.23 -1.62
CA GLU A 477 2.95 23.70 -0.84
C GLU A 477 1.63 23.94 -1.59
N PRO A 478 0.83 22.87 -1.82
CA PRO A 478 -0.37 22.96 -2.63
C PRO A 478 -1.51 23.61 -1.85
N PRO A 479 -2.31 24.49 -2.48
CA PRO A 479 -3.54 24.95 -1.86
C PRO A 479 -4.57 23.82 -1.79
N GLU A 480 -5.35 23.82 -0.73
CA GLU A 480 -6.53 22.96 -0.63
C GLU A 480 -7.60 23.46 -1.60
N LEU A 481 -8.16 22.56 -2.38
CA LEU A 481 -9.26 22.83 -3.31
C LEU A 481 -10.60 22.66 -2.60
N TRP A 482 -10.76 21.55 -1.91
CA TRP A 482 -11.95 21.23 -1.15
C TRP A 482 -11.68 20.19 -0.06
N SER A 483 -12.59 20.08 0.88
CA SER A 483 -12.60 19.01 1.88
C SER A 483 -14.03 18.57 2.19
N VAL A 484 -14.20 17.27 2.51
CA VAL A 484 -15.49 16.65 2.83
C VAL A 484 -15.37 15.84 4.13
N GLN A 485 -16.26 16.14 5.10
CA GLN A 485 -16.31 15.40 6.37
C GLN A 485 -17.07 14.09 6.21
N LEU A 486 -16.44 12.97 6.59
CA LEU A 486 -17.02 11.64 6.67
C LEU A 486 -17.10 11.16 8.12
N GLU A 487 -17.77 10.04 8.36
CA GLU A 487 -17.88 9.45 9.70
C GLU A 487 -16.68 8.53 10.00
N GLY A 488 -15.86 8.89 10.98
CA GLY A 488 -14.71 8.11 11.46
C GLY A 488 -13.46 8.27 10.62
N CYS A 489 -12.37 7.64 11.07
CA CYS A 489 -11.07 7.68 10.40
C CYS A 489 -11.16 7.17 8.94
N ILE A 490 -10.49 7.84 8.01
CA ILE A 490 -10.38 7.42 6.63
C ILE A 490 -9.02 6.71 6.47
N GLU A 491 -9.04 5.38 6.52
CA GLU A 491 -7.87 4.52 6.26
C GLU A 491 -7.89 3.98 4.82
N SER A 492 -9.09 3.88 4.24
CA SER A 492 -9.32 3.41 2.87
C SER A 492 -8.68 4.33 1.84
N THR A 493 -8.15 3.75 0.79
CA THR A 493 -7.61 4.48 -0.36
C THR A 493 -8.78 4.98 -1.23
N PRO A 494 -8.86 6.27 -1.58
CA PRO A 494 -9.90 6.78 -2.47
C PRO A 494 -9.78 6.20 -3.89
N ALA A 495 -10.92 6.06 -4.57
CA ALA A 495 -10.99 5.73 -5.99
C ALA A 495 -11.66 6.88 -6.75
N VAL A 496 -11.01 7.40 -7.78
CA VAL A 496 -11.50 8.53 -8.60
C VAL A 496 -11.92 8.02 -9.96
N TRP A 497 -13.15 8.36 -10.38
CA TRP A 497 -13.66 7.95 -11.68
C TRP A 497 -14.78 8.87 -12.18
N ASP A 498 -14.56 9.51 -13.32
CA ASP A 498 -15.56 10.32 -14.05
C ASP A 498 -16.36 11.29 -13.16
N GLY A 499 -15.69 12.20 -12.45
CA GLY A 499 -16.33 13.20 -11.61
C GLY A 499 -16.79 12.71 -10.24
N MET A 500 -16.43 11.48 -9.87
CA MET A 500 -16.78 10.87 -8.58
C MET A 500 -15.55 10.43 -7.81
N VAL A 501 -15.63 10.51 -6.49
CA VAL A 501 -14.68 9.90 -5.55
C VAL A 501 -15.43 8.88 -4.69
N TYR A 502 -14.90 7.67 -4.64
CA TYR A 502 -15.44 6.58 -3.82
C TYR A 502 -14.44 6.25 -2.71
N VAL A 503 -14.89 6.22 -1.48
CA VAL A 503 -14.00 5.96 -0.34
C VAL A 503 -14.78 5.36 0.83
N GLY A 504 -14.15 4.46 1.57
CA GLY A 504 -14.69 3.94 2.81
C GLY A 504 -14.16 4.66 4.03
N ALA A 505 -14.87 4.58 5.14
CA ALA A 505 -14.43 5.15 6.42
C ALA A 505 -14.83 4.27 7.60
N ARG A 506 -14.08 4.41 8.70
CA ARG A 506 -14.23 3.60 9.93
C ARG A 506 -15.54 3.89 10.68
N GLY A 507 -16.32 4.89 10.25
CA GLY A 507 -17.70 5.12 10.71
C GLY A 507 -18.72 4.08 10.21
N GLY A 508 -18.28 3.11 9.40
CA GLY A 508 -19.11 1.98 8.97
C GLY A 508 -19.75 2.14 7.61
N ALA A 509 -19.20 2.96 6.72
CA ALA A 509 -19.79 3.17 5.40
C ALA A 509 -18.76 3.38 4.29
N VAL A 510 -19.23 3.16 3.06
CA VAL A 510 -18.60 3.61 1.81
C VAL A 510 -19.44 4.75 1.24
N TYR A 511 -18.78 5.77 0.72
CA TYR A 511 -19.37 7.00 0.23
C TYR A 511 -19.09 7.18 -1.27
N GLY A 512 -20.06 7.72 -1.99
CA GLY A 512 -19.87 8.31 -3.30
C GLY A 512 -20.02 9.82 -3.19
N ILE A 513 -18.97 10.52 -3.61
CA ILE A 513 -18.76 11.96 -3.43
C ILE A 513 -18.58 12.56 -4.83
N GLY A 514 -19.25 13.66 -5.12
CA GLY A 514 -19.20 14.30 -6.42
C GLY A 514 -19.99 15.60 -6.45
N ASP A 515 -19.94 16.32 -7.55
CA ASP A 515 -20.68 17.56 -7.72
C ASP A 515 -22.19 17.30 -7.86
N ARG A 516 -23.04 18.18 -7.30
CA ARG A 516 -24.45 18.18 -7.64
C ARG A 516 -24.63 18.60 -9.09
N GLY A 517 -25.25 17.75 -9.89
CA GLY A 517 -25.60 18.05 -11.26
C GLY A 517 -26.71 19.10 -11.41
#